data_cf76cc6c616bed33c979582bd05c68eb
#
_entry.id   cf76cc6c616bed33c979582bd05c68eb
#
_cell.length_a   1.000
_cell.length_b   1.000
_cell.length_c   1.000
_cell.angle_alpha   90.00
_cell.angle_beta   90.00
_cell.angle_gamma   90.00
#
_symmetry.space_group_name_H-M   'P 1'
#
loop_
_entity.id
_entity.type
_entity.pdbx_description
1 polymer ?
#
loop_
_entity_poly.entity_id
_entity_poly.type
_entity_poly.pdbx_seq_one_letter_code
_entity_poly.pdbx_strand_id
1 'polypeptide(L)'
;MKIGNVQLKNDLILAPMANYTDAGMRYLASVYGAGLTVTEMVSAKGLCFNNPNTAALLETRERGNCPVAVQLFGADPEYIKKAVEHPLLKDFDIIDINMGCPVAKVVKNGEGSALLRNPDLVYKVVKAAVSATNRPVTVKIRAGFENDEITAPEIAKVIEEAGGAAVAVHARTREQFYSGNADWNVIKKVKESVGIPVVGNGDVEKRDDYLRMKETTGCDGVMVGRAALGMPFIFAKLQDKEYEFDVKAAIMKHIEILGEYLPERTVINQMKAQLCFYAKNTRHAKDVRRAISELKTRDDLMRIIDEFF
;
A
#
# COMPACT_ATOMS: atom_id res chain seq x y z
N MET A 1 -1.91 6.06 -16.92
CA MET A 1 -1.30 7.04 -15.98
C MET A 1 0.20 6.94 -16.06
N LYS A 2 0.94 8.04 -15.85
CA LYS A 2 2.41 8.05 -15.84
C LYS A 2 2.89 8.70 -14.53
N ILE A 3 3.90 8.10 -13.89
CA ILE A 3 4.55 8.62 -12.67
C ILE A 3 6.04 8.79 -12.98
N GLY A 4 6.53 10.02 -13.10
CA GLY A 4 7.88 10.29 -13.58
C GLY A 4 8.12 9.63 -14.94
N ASN A 5 9.10 8.71 -15.02
CA ASN A 5 9.43 7.92 -16.22
C ASN A 5 8.73 6.56 -16.28
N VAL A 6 7.95 6.16 -15.24
CA VAL A 6 7.25 4.87 -15.17
C VAL A 6 5.85 4.98 -15.77
N GLN A 7 5.57 4.21 -16.83
CA GLN A 7 4.25 4.12 -17.47
C GLN A 7 3.44 3.00 -16.82
N LEU A 8 2.27 3.33 -16.26
CA LEU A 8 1.32 2.36 -15.72
C LEU A 8 0.31 1.95 -16.80
N LYS A 9 -0.11 0.67 -16.80
CA LYS A 9 -1.13 0.13 -17.74
C LYS A 9 -2.51 0.74 -17.53
N ASN A 10 -2.80 1.16 -16.31
CA ASN A 10 -4.05 1.85 -15.90
C ASN A 10 -3.75 2.72 -14.68
N ASP A 11 -4.79 3.27 -14.05
CA ASP A 11 -4.70 4.21 -12.94
C ASP A 11 -5.13 3.62 -11.59
N LEU A 12 -5.23 2.28 -11.47
CA LEU A 12 -5.58 1.58 -10.25
C LEU A 12 -4.33 1.08 -9.52
N ILE A 13 -4.22 1.39 -8.24
CA ILE A 13 -3.03 1.11 -7.42
C ILE A 13 -3.44 0.31 -6.18
N LEU A 14 -2.70 -0.78 -5.86
CA LEU A 14 -2.83 -1.45 -4.58
C LEU A 14 -2.14 -0.64 -3.49
N ALA A 15 -2.90 -0.27 -2.44
CA ALA A 15 -2.37 0.49 -1.31
C ALA A 15 -1.39 -0.34 -0.45
N PRO A 16 -0.34 0.28 0.11
CA PRO A 16 0.51 -0.36 1.12
C PRO A 16 -0.27 -0.62 2.41
N MET A 17 -0.28 -1.86 2.88
CA MET A 17 -0.96 -2.28 4.11
C MET A 17 -0.10 -3.26 4.88
N ALA A 18 0.44 -2.84 6.04
CA ALA A 18 1.29 -3.67 6.89
C ALA A 18 0.59 -4.98 7.27
N ASN A 19 1.29 -6.09 7.14
CA ASN A 19 0.85 -7.48 7.30
C ASN A 19 -0.15 -7.99 6.24
N TYR A 20 -0.40 -7.24 5.15
CA TYR A 20 -1.37 -7.64 4.15
C TYR A 20 -0.87 -7.54 2.70
N THR A 21 -0.04 -6.57 2.37
CA THR A 21 0.47 -6.41 0.99
C THR A 21 1.85 -7.05 0.80
N ASP A 22 1.96 -8.29 1.30
CA ASP A 22 3.09 -9.18 1.02
C ASP A 22 3.23 -9.50 -0.48
N ALA A 23 4.26 -10.25 -0.86
CA ALA A 23 4.54 -10.57 -2.27
C ALA A 23 3.38 -11.33 -2.93
N GLY A 24 2.74 -12.27 -2.21
CA GLY A 24 1.60 -13.04 -2.74
C GLY A 24 0.40 -12.17 -3.04
N MET A 25 0.02 -11.26 -2.11
CA MET A 25 -1.07 -10.33 -2.34
C MET A 25 -0.78 -9.34 -3.48
N ARG A 26 0.45 -8.83 -3.58
CA ARG A 26 0.85 -7.94 -4.69
C ARG A 26 0.79 -8.66 -6.03
N TYR A 27 1.28 -9.90 -6.10
CA TYR A 27 1.19 -10.74 -7.29
C TYR A 27 -0.26 -10.90 -7.75
N LEU A 28 -1.14 -11.36 -6.86
CA LEU A 28 -2.56 -11.57 -7.18
C LEU A 28 -3.24 -10.27 -7.64
N ALA A 29 -3.04 -9.15 -6.93
CA ALA A 29 -3.57 -7.86 -7.35
C ALA A 29 -3.09 -7.45 -8.76
N SER A 30 -1.83 -7.70 -9.08
CA SER A 30 -1.24 -7.43 -10.38
C SER A 30 -1.84 -8.30 -11.49
N VAL A 31 -2.04 -9.60 -11.25
CA VAL A 31 -2.69 -10.54 -12.19
C VAL A 31 -4.12 -10.08 -12.49
N TYR A 32 -4.84 -9.63 -11.49
CA TYR A 32 -6.21 -9.11 -11.64
C TYR A 32 -6.29 -7.65 -12.07
N GLY A 33 -5.19 -7.03 -12.49
CA GLY A 33 -5.22 -5.78 -13.22
C GLY A 33 -4.91 -4.52 -12.41
N ALA A 34 -4.28 -4.61 -11.25
CA ALA A 34 -3.65 -3.44 -10.65
C ALA A 34 -2.57 -2.87 -11.59
N GLY A 35 -2.55 -1.57 -11.78
CA GLY A 35 -1.57 -0.87 -12.61
C GLY A 35 -0.24 -0.63 -11.88
N LEU A 36 -0.27 -0.62 -10.54
CA LEU A 36 0.89 -0.50 -9.66
C LEU A 36 0.58 -1.19 -8.34
N THR A 37 1.55 -1.88 -7.77
CA THR A 37 1.48 -2.37 -6.39
C THR A 37 2.55 -1.72 -5.52
N VAL A 38 2.24 -1.55 -4.22
CA VAL A 38 3.16 -0.96 -3.25
C VAL A 38 3.43 -1.96 -2.15
N THR A 39 4.70 -2.10 -1.74
CA THR A 39 5.07 -3.00 -0.64
C THR A 39 4.46 -2.58 0.69
N GLU A 40 4.56 -3.42 1.69
CA GLU A 40 4.42 -2.97 3.07
C GLU A 40 5.45 -1.88 3.38
N MET A 41 5.18 -1.07 4.41
CA MET A 41 6.12 -0.01 4.78
C MET A 41 7.38 -0.57 5.44
N VAL A 42 8.54 -0.17 4.94
CA VAL A 42 9.88 -0.63 5.33
C VAL A 42 10.60 0.47 6.10
N SER A 43 11.13 0.17 7.27
CA SER A 43 11.89 1.14 8.05
C SER A 43 13.21 1.49 7.34
N ALA A 44 13.39 2.76 6.98
CA ALA A 44 14.64 3.24 6.39
C ALA A 44 15.84 2.99 7.32
N LYS A 45 15.69 3.29 8.60
CA LYS A 45 16.69 3.00 9.62
C LYS A 45 16.93 1.49 9.77
N GLY A 46 15.86 0.68 9.83
CA GLY A 46 15.96 -0.79 9.91
C GLY A 46 16.71 -1.37 8.71
N LEU A 47 16.48 -0.86 7.52
CA LEU A 47 17.18 -1.28 6.29
C LEU A 47 18.66 -0.95 6.36
N CYS A 48 19.03 0.27 6.76
CA CYS A 48 20.43 0.68 6.92
C CYS A 48 21.23 -0.17 7.92
N PHE A 49 20.56 -0.78 8.89
CA PHE A 49 21.19 -1.69 9.87
C PHE A 49 21.03 -3.18 9.51
N ASN A 50 20.66 -3.49 8.26
CA ASN A 50 20.51 -4.87 7.75
C ASN A 50 19.61 -5.75 8.62
N ASN A 51 18.49 -5.20 9.12
CA ASN A 51 17.54 -5.97 9.91
C ASN A 51 16.91 -7.07 9.03
N PRO A 52 17.05 -8.36 9.38
CA PRO A 52 16.60 -9.46 8.53
C PRO A 52 15.07 -9.46 8.29
N ASN A 53 14.27 -9.00 9.25
CA ASN A 53 12.83 -8.87 9.06
C ASN A 53 12.46 -7.82 8.02
N THR A 54 13.35 -6.85 7.78
CA THR A 54 13.15 -5.80 6.77
C THR A 54 13.37 -6.37 5.37
N ALA A 55 14.34 -7.23 5.18
CA ALA A 55 14.64 -7.84 3.88
C ALA A 55 13.47 -8.69 3.34
N ALA A 56 12.77 -9.41 4.20
CA ALA A 56 11.61 -10.23 3.81
C ALA A 56 10.44 -9.39 3.23
N LEU A 57 10.30 -8.12 3.64
CA LEU A 57 9.28 -7.21 3.08
C LEU A 57 9.61 -6.73 1.66
N LEU A 58 10.85 -6.92 1.23
CA LEU A 58 11.39 -6.45 -0.06
C LEU A 58 11.38 -7.53 -1.15
N GLU A 59 10.65 -8.63 -0.94
CA GLU A 59 10.57 -9.71 -1.93
C GLU A 59 9.89 -9.24 -3.23
N THR A 60 10.53 -9.48 -4.37
CA THR A 60 10.09 -9.04 -5.70
C THR A 60 10.22 -10.09 -6.79
N ARG A 61 10.66 -11.33 -6.49
CA ARG A 61 10.83 -12.39 -7.50
C ARG A 61 9.54 -12.65 -8.28
N GLU A 62 8.42 -12.70 -7.59
CA GLU A 62 7.09 -12.82 -8.20
C GLU A 62 6.40 -11.45 -8.26
N ARG A 63 6.74 -10.65 -9.28
CA ARG A 63 6.22 -9.26 -9.42
C ARG A 63 4.85 -9.17 -10.08
N GLY A 64 4.43 -10.23 -10.79
CA GLY A 64 3.23 -10.18 -11.62
C GLY A 64 3.41 -9.27 -12.86
N ASN A 65 2.33 -8.58 -13.25
CA ASN A 65 2.20 -7.91 -14.54
C ASN A 65 2.30 -6.37 -14.48
N CYS A 66 2.68 -5.78 -13.35
CA CYS A 66 2.76 -4.34 -13.19
C CYS A 66 4.04 -3.91 -12.45
N PRO A 67 4.42 -2.62 -12.53
CA PRO A 67 5.48 -2.05 -11.70
C PRO A 67 5.22 -2.23 -10.20
N VAL A 68 6.30 -2.24 -9.42
CA VAL A 68 6.24 -2.33 -7.95
C VAL A 68 6.96 -1.14 -7.33
N ALA A 69 6.28 -0.44 -6.42
CA ALA A 69 6.87 0.58 -5.58
C ALA A 69 7.29 -0.01 -4.23
N VAL A 70 8.47 0.37 -3.73
CA VAL A 70 8.84 0.11 -2.34
C VAL A 70 8.42 1.29 -1.48
N GLN A 71 7.72 1.03 -0.37
CA GLN A 71 7.37 2.09 0.56
C GLN A 71 8.33 2.13 1.76
N LEU A 72 9.05 3.24 1.91
CA LEU A 72 9.93 3.52 3.04
C LEU A 72 9.23 4.39 4.08
N PHE A 73 9.55 4.22 5.36
CA PHE A 73 9.18 5.16 6.41
C PHE A 73 10.39 5.55 7.27
N GLY A 74 10.39 6.79 7.71
CA GLY A 74 11.45 7.40 8.53
C GLY A 74 11.28 8.92 8.53
N ALA A 75 11.82 9.59 9.54
CA ALA A 75 11.81 11.05 9.68
C ALA A 75 13.21 11.68 9.51
N ASP A 76 14.26 10.86 9.44
CA ASP A 76 15.63 11.33 9.28
C ASP A 76 16.04 11.30 7.80
N PRO A 77 16.32 12.48 7.18
CA PRO A 77 16.72 12.56 5.77
C PRO A 77 17.94 11.71 5.42
N GLU A 78 18.93 11.60 6.33
CA GLU A 78 20.15 10.83 6.07
C GLU A 78 19.86 9.31 6.02
N TYR A 79 19.02 8.80 6.90
CA TYR A 79 18.61 7.39 6.81
C TYR A 79 17.71 7.13 5.60
N ILE A 80 16.85 8.07 5.21
CA ILE A 80 16.07 7.94 3.97
C ILE A 80 16.99 7.87 2.77
N LYS A 81 17.97 8.78 2.64
CA LYS A 81 18.95 8.76 1.56
C LYS A 81 19.68 7.43 1.46
N LYS A 82 20.28 6.99 2.57
CA LYS A 82 21.01 5.71 2.64
C LYS A 82 20.13 4.51 2.30
N ALA A 83 18.87 4.52 2.75
CA ALA A 83 17.92 3.46 2.44
C ALA A 83 17.57 3.43 0.93
N VAL A 84 17.38 4.58 0.29
CA VAL A 84 17.11 4.67 -1.16
C VAL A 84 18.28 4.13 -1.99
N GLU A 85 19.51 4.34 -1.54
CA GLU A 85 20.75 3.84 -2.17
C GLU A 85 21.01 2.34 -1.86
N HIS A 86 20.23 1.72 -0.98
CA HIS A 86 20.48 0.35 -0.54
C HIS A 86 20.30 -0.67 -1.69
N PRO A 87 21.24 -1.64 -1.88
CA PRO A 87 21.21 -2.59 -2.99
C PRO A 87 19.92 -3.42 -3.11
N LEU A 88 19.27 -3.74 -2.00
CA LEU A 88 17.99 -4.46 -1.99
C LEU A 88 16.84 -3.71 -2.67
N LEU A 89 16.98 -2.40 -2.89
CA LEU A 89 15.95 -1.60 -3.55
C LEU A 89 16.13 -1.48 -5.07
N LYS A 90 17.19 -2.07 -5.65
CA LYS A 90 17.54 -1.91 -7.07
C LYS A 90 16.43 -2.36 -8.04
N ASP A 91 15.65 -3.37 -7.65
CA ASP A 91 14.63 -4.00 -8.50
C ASP A 91 13.24 -3.34 -8.40
N PHE A 92 13.08 -2.30 -7.60
CA PHE A 92 11.84 -1.54 -7.53
C PHE A 92 11.80 -0.41 -8.56
N ASP A 93 10.62 -0.16 -9.13
CA ASP A 93 10.43 0.86 -10.18
C ASP A 93 10.25 2.27 -9.60
N ILE A 94 9.67 2.36 -8.40
CA ILE A 94 9.30 3.61 -7.71
C ILE A 94 9.71 3.50 -6.25
N ILE A 95 10.20 4.61 -5.69
CA ILE A 95 10.38 4.78 -4.24
C ILE A 95 9.19 5.56 -3.70
N ASP A 96 8.45 4.99 -2.76
CA ASP A 96 7.34 5.65 -2.09
C ASP A 96 7.69 5.96 -0.63
N ILE A 97 7.33 7.15 -0.14
CA ILE A 97 7.59 7.57 1.24
C ILE A 97 6.28 7.61 2.02
N ASN A 98 6.24 6.90 3.15
CA ASN A 98 5.08 6.90 4.04
C ASN A 98 5.08 8.14 4.93
N MET A 99 4.08 8.99 4.72
CA MET A 99 3.76 10.13 5.59
C MET A 99 2.29 10.08 6.06
N GLY A 100 1.71 8.87 6.14
CA GLY A 100 0.30 8.70 6.48
C GLY A 100 0.01 7.62 7.54
N CYS A 101 0.99 6.86 8.02
CA CYS A 101 0.78 5.82 9.03
C CYS A 101 0.30 6.43 10.35
N PRO A 102 -0.90 6.04 10.87
CA PRO A 102 -1.45 6.61 12.10
C PRO A 102 -1.03 5.87 13.37
N VAL A 103 -0.28 4.77 13.26
CA VAL A 103 0.05 3.86 14.37
C VAL A 103 0.90 4.58 15.41
N ALA A 104 0.50 4.50 16.68
CA ALA A 104 1.11 5.22 17.79
C ALA A 104 2.63 5.02 17.90
N LYS A 105 3.13 3.81 17.66
CA LYS A 105 4.58 3.50 17.69
C LYS A 105 5.36 4.29 16.62
N VAL A 106 4.81 4.45 15.42
CA VAL A 106 5.41 5.21 14.32
C VAL A 106 5.35 6.71 14.63
N VAL A 107 4.16 7.18 15.01
CA VAL A 107 3.89 8.61 15.30
C VAL A 107 4.75 9.13 16.46
N LYS A 108 4.96 8.33 17.53
CA LYS A 108 5.82 8.71 18.67
C LYS A 108 7.28 8.96 18.28
N ASN A 109 7.74 8.35 17.19
CA ASN A 109 9.08 8.56 16.64
C ASN A 109 9.16 9.76 15.68
N GLY A 110 8.08 10.53 15.51
CA GLY A 110 8.02 11.64 14.55
C GLY A 110 7.85 11.18 13.11
N GLU A 111 7.53 9.89 12.86
CA GLU A 111 7.44 9.26 11.56
C GLU A 111 5.98 9.11 11.08
N GLY A 112 5.78 8.71 9.83
CA GLY A 112 4.45 8.51 9.28
C GLY A 112 3.62 9.79 9.27
N SER A 113 2.38 9.76 9.78
CA SER A 113 1.50 10.93 9.80
C SER A 113 1.99 12.09 10.68
N ALA A 114 2.93 11.87 11.61
CA ALA A 114 3.53 12.95 12.40
C ALA A 114 4.27 13.97 11.53
N LEU A 115 4.79 13.57 10.38
CA LEU A 115 5.46 14.45 9.42
C LEU A 115 4.53 15.54 8.87
N LEU A 116 3.21 15.30 8.79
CA LEU A 116 2.24 16.29 8.30
C LEU A 116 2.19 17.58 9.12
N ARG A 117 2.77 17.58 10.32
CA ARG A 117 2.86 18.75 11.22
C ARG A 117 4.16 19.56 11.03
N ASN A 118 5.04 19.12 10.11
CA ASN A 118 6.34 19.75 9.89
C ASN A 118 6.70 19.81 8.40
N PRO A 119 6.18 20.80 7.65
CA PRO A 119 6.43 20.94 6.20
C PRO A 119 7.93 21.02 5.86
N ASP A 120 8.75 21.68 6.68
CA ASP A 120 10.20 21.77 6.46
C ASP A 120 10.88 20.40 6.51
N LEU A 121 10.45 19.53 7.43
CA LEU A 121 10.97 18.18 7.52
C LEU A 121 10.47 17.30 6.36
N VAL A 122 9.21 17.47 5.92
CA VAL A 122 8.69 16.85 4.71
C VAL A 122 9.57 17.17 3.51
N TYR A 123 9.86 18.47 3.29
CA TYR A 123 10.76 18.91 2.21
C TYR A 123 12.12 18.22 2.28
N LYS A 124 12.77 18.23 3.44
CA LYS A 124 14.09 17.62 3.64
C LYS A 124 14.11 16.11 3.37
N VAL A 125 13.10 15.38 3.85
CA VAL A 125 12.95 13.94 3.67
C VAL A 125 12.73 13.60 2.18
N VAL A 126 11.80 14.29 1.51
CA VAL A 126 11.53 14.07 0.09
C VAL A 126 12.74 14.45 -0.76
N LYS A 127 13.36 15.59 -0.49
CA LYS A 127 14.57 16.05 -1.21
C LYS A 127 15.73 15.07 -1.08
N ALA A 128 15.94 14.51 0.13
CA ALA A 128 16.95 13.50 0.37
C ALA A 128 16.68 12.24 -0.47
N ALA A 129 15.44 11.76 -0.51
CA ALA A 129 15.05 10.61 -1.33
C ALA A 129 15.27 10.89 -2.83
N VAL A 130 14.79 12.04 -3.34
CA VAL A 130 14.92 12.45 -4.76
C VAL A 130 16.39 12.56 -5.16
N SER A 131 17.25 13.10 -4.30
CA SER A 131 18.69 13.24 -4.60
C SER A 131 19.46 11.93 -4.66
N ALA A 132 18.90 10.85 -4.11
CA ALA A 132 19.55 9.55 -3.97
C ALA A 132 19.24 8.56 -5.10
N THR A 133 18.36 8.92 -6.05
CA THR A 133 17.94 8.01 -7.12
C THR A 133 17.45 8.73 -8.37
N ASN A 134 17.55 8.07 -9.53
CA ASN A 134 16.92 8.51 -10.78
C ASN A 134 15.50 7.94 -10.96
N ARG A 135 15.03 7.10 -10.02
CA ARG A 135 13.66 6.56 -10.03
C ARG A 135 12.68 7.62 -9.52
N PRO A 136 11.41 7.58 -9.96
CA PRO A 136 10.38 8.44 -9.38
C PRO A 136 10.28 8.25 -7.87
N VAL A 137 10.19 9.35 -7.13
CA VAL A 137 9.88 9.35 -5.69
C VAL A 137 8.45 9.82 -5.52
N THR A 138 7.62 9.01 -4.89
CA THR A 138 6.23 9.34 -4.56
C THR A 138 6.04 9.45 -3.06
N VAL A 139 4.97 10.08 -2.62
CA VAL A 139 4.68 10.22 -1.19
C VAL A 139 3.22 9.86 -0.91
N LYS A 140 2.99 9.04 0.13
CA LYS A 140 1.64 8.75 0.59
C LYS A 140 1.33 9.48 1.88
N ILE A 141 0.30 10.35 1.84
CA ILE A 141 -0.13 11.22 2.96
C ILE A 141 -1.55 10.90 3.42
N ARG A 142 -1.96 11.54 4.52
CA ARG A 142 -3.35 11.69 4.96
C ARG A 142 -3.84 13.13 4.78
N ALA A 143 -5.16 13.35 4.98
CA ALA A 143 -5.79 14.66 4.91
C ALA A 143 -5.17 15.70 5.86
N GLY A 144 -4.74 15.25 7.03
CA GLY A 144 -4.11 16.03 8.08
C GLY A 144 -3.78 15.14 9.28
N PHE A 145 -3.25 15.75 10.33
CA PHE A 145 -2.96 15.04 11.58
C PHE A 145 -4.18 15.04 12.51
N GLU A 146 -4.74 16.19 12.80
CA GLU A 146 -5.92 16.40 13.64
C GLU A 146 -7.19 16.60 12.78
N ASN A 147 -8.38 16.43 13.37
CA ASN A 147 -9.62 16.41 12.58
C ASN A 147 -10.01 17.80 12.04
N ASP A 148 -9.61 18.85 12.70
CA ASP A 148 -9.86 20.24 12.36
C ASP A 148 -8.74 20.89 11.52
N GLU A 149 -7.64 20.13 11.28
CA GLU A 149 -6.47 20.63 10.55
C GLU A 149 -6.20 19.84 9.28
N ILE A 150 -6.67 20.34 8.14
CA ILE A 150 -6.46 19.73 6.82
C ILE A 150 -5.23 20.34 6.16
N THR A 151 -4.09 19.65 6.28
CA THR A 151 -2.79 20.11 5.76
C THR A 151 -2.41 19.51 4.40
N ALA A 152 -3.15 18.51 3.89
CA ALA A 152 -2.78 17.80 2.68
C ALA A 152 -2.49 18.69 1.45
N PRO A 153 -3.24 19.78 1.15
CA PRO A 153 -2.91 20.63 0.00
C PRO A 153 -1.58 21.37 0.14
N GLU A 154 -1.24 21.84 1.36
CA GLU A 154 0.04 22.47 1.65
C GLU A 154 1.19 21.47 1.56
N ILE A 155 1.05 20.32 2.20
CA ILE A 155 2.06 19.26 2.18
C ILE A 155 2.29 18.76 0.75
N ALA A 156 1.26 18.66 -0.09
CA ALA A 156 1.42 18.25 -1.48
C ALA A 156 2.27 19.25 -2.29
N LYS A 157 2.13 20.56 -2.07
CA LYS A 157 3.00 21.58 -2.67
C LYS A 157 4.44 21.40 -2.25
N VAL A 158 4.68 21.19 -0.96
CA VAL A 158 6.02 20.95 -0.41
C VAL A 158 6.66 19.69 -1.05
N ILE A 159 5.86 18.62 -1.24
CA ILE A 159 6.31 17.39 -1.92
C ILE A 159 6.72 17.70 -3.36
N GLU A 160 5.90 18.46 -4.11
CA GLU A 160 6.20 18.85 -5.49
C GLU A 160 7.47 19.71 -5.57
N GLU A 161 7.61 20.73 -4.72
CA GLU A 161 8.79 21.59 -4.62
C GLU A 161 10.07 20.83 -4.28
N ALA A 162 9.98 19.77 -3.48
CA ALA A 162 11.11 18.90 -3.17
C ALA A 162 11.50 17.96 -4.34
N GLY A 163 10.68 17.89 -5.41
CA GLY A 163 10.88 17.05 -6.58
C GLY A 163 10.13 15.71 -6.55
N GLY A 164 9.11 15.58 -5.70
CA GLY A 164 8.22 14.41 -5.70
C GLY A 164 7.51 14.23 -7.04
N ALA A 165 7.39 12.99 -7.51
CA ALA A 165 6.83 12.65 -8.82
C ALA A 165 5.31 12.36 -8.80
N ALA A 166 4.73 12.10 -7.64
CA ALA A 166 3.29 11.96 -7.42
C ALA A 166 2.98 11.97 -5.91
N VAL A 167 1.73 12.26 -5.55
CA VAL A 167 1.24 12.18 -4.19
C VAL A 167 -0.04 11.32 -4.11
N ALA A 168 -0.07 10.37 -3.16
CA ALA A 168 -1.27 9.58 -2.85
C ALA A 168 -1.90 10.11 -1.54
N VAL A 169 -3.19 10.47 -1.60
CA VAL A 169 -3.89 11.13 -0.50
C VAL A 169 -4.98 10.22 0.07
N HIS A 170 -4.78 9.69 1.27
CA HIS A 170 -5.88 9.10 2.02
C HIS A 170 -6.73 10.22 2.64
N ALA A 171 -7.96 10.34 2.20
CA ALA A 171 -8.86 11.44 2.55
C ALA A 171 -9.51 11.28 3.95
N ARG A 172 -8.71 10.84 4.92
CA ARG A 172 -8.98 10.84 6.36
C ARG A 172 -7.80 11.45 7.10
N THR A 173 -8.04 12.08 8.24
CA THR A 173 -6.98 12.53 9.14
C THR A 173 -6.35 11.35 9.90
N ARG A 174 -5.24 11.62 10.61
CA ARG A 174 -4.64 10.63 11.49
C ARG A 174 -5.59 10.24 12.64
N GLU A 175 -6.29 11.19 13.23
CA GLU A 175 -7.21 10.95 14.34
C GLU A 175 -8.42 10.10 13.94
N GLN A 176 -8.96 10.32 12.73
CA GLN A 176 -10.04 9.46 12.22
C GLN A 176 -9.61 7.99 12.09
N PHE A 177 -8.32 7.72 11.94
CA PHE A 177 -7.81 6.38 11.70
C PHE A 177 -8.53 5.72 10.50
N TYR A 178 -9.64 5.01 10.75
CA TYR A 178 -10.54 4.42 9.75
C TYR A 178 -12.01 4.71 10.02
N SER A 179 -12.33 5.54 11.02
CA SER A 179 -13.71 5.91 11.35
C SER A 179 -14.29 6.95 10.39
N GLY A 180 -15.61 7.07 10.36
CA GLY A 180 -16.31 8.00 9.49
C GLY A 180 -16.11 7.68 8.01
N ASN A 181 -16.31 8.69 7.16
CA ASN A 181 -16.13 8.61 5.71
C ASN A 181 -14.87 9.37 5.28
N ALA A 182 -14.25 8.93 4.18
CA ALA A 182 -13.17 9.67 3.54
C ALA A 182 -13.75 10.93 2.86
N ASP A 183 -13.23 12.11 3.21
CA ASP A 183 -13.66 13.37 2.57
C ASP A 183 -12.92 13.60 1.24
N TRP A 184 -13.52 13.17 0.14
CA TRP A 184 -12.92 13.30 -1.17
C TRP A 184 -12.71 14.75 -1.64
N ASN A 185 -13.33 15.76 -1.01
CA ASN A 185 -13.03 17.17 -1.28
C ASN A 185 -11.58 17.53 -0.95
N VAL A 186 -10.96 16.82 0.01
CA VAL A 186 -9.53 17.00 0.28
C VAL A 186 -8.68 16.58 -0.91
N ILE A 187 -9.02 15.44 -1.56
CA ILE A 187 -8.31 14.97 -2.78
C ILE A 187 -8.46 16.01 -3.89
N LYS A 188 -9.66 16.55 -4.09
CA LYS A 188 -9.92 17.62 -5.07
C LYS A 188 -9.05 18.85 -4.81
N LYS A 189 -9.02 19.35 -3.56
CA LYS A 189 -8.19 20.50 -3.17
C LYS A 189 -6.69 20.24 -3.40
N VAL A 190 -6.21 19.01 -3.13
CA VAL A 190 -4.83 18.63 -3.45
C VAL A 190 -4.61 18.64 -4.95
N LYS A 191 -5.52 18.06 -5.76
CA LYS A 191 -5.40 18.06 -7.22
C LYS A 191 -5.35 19.47 -7.82
N GLU A 192 -6.13 20.40 -7.26
CA GLU A 192 -6.13 21.81 -7.66
C GLU A 192 -4.88 22.58 -7.22
N SER A 193 -4.09 22.04 -6.27
CA SER A 193 -2.95 22.73 -5.67
C SER A 193 -1.59 22.37 -6.27
N VAL A 194 -1.48 21.26 -7.03
CA VAL A 194 -0.21 20.75 -7.59
C VAL A 194 -0.36 20.32 -9.06
N GLY A 195 0.75 20.36 -9.81
CA GLY A 195 0.86 19.88 -11.18
C GLY A 195 1.22 18.40 -11.29
N ILE A 196 1.83 17.81 -10.26
CA ILE A 196 2.17 16.37 -10.25
C ILE A 196 0.91 15.50 -10.14
N PRO A 197 0.97 14.24 -10.60
CA PRO A 197 -0.11 13.28 -10.46
C PRO A 197 -0.59 13.11 -9.01
N VAL A 198 -1.91 13.15 -8.81
CA VAL A 198 -2.58 12.94 -7.53
C VAL A 198 -3.35 11.62 -7.56
N VAL A 199 -3.09 10.76 -6.58
CA VAL A 199 -3.78 9.48 -6.42
C VAL A 199 -4.75 9.56 -5.24
N GLY A 200 -6.05 9.43 -5.52
CA GLY A 200 -7.10 9.42 -4.50
C GLY A 200 -7.16 8.07 -3.76
N ASN A 201 -7.33 8.11 -2.44
CA ASN A 201 -7.47 6.91 -1.61
C ASN A 201 -8.53 7.10 -0.53
N GLY A 202 -9.34 6.07 -0.29
CA GLY A 202 -10.35 5.97 0.75
C GLY A 202 -11.75 5.64 0.21
N ASP A 203 -12.37 4.61 0.76
CA ASP A 203 -13.75 4.18 0.56
C ASP A 203 -14.13 3.87 -0.91
N VAL A 204 -13.21 3.33 -1.69
CA VAL A 204 -13.49 2.79 -3.02
C VAL A 204 -13.62 1.27 -2.90
N GLU A 205 -14.85 0.76 -3.05
CA GLU A 205 -15.19 -0.66 -2.89
C GLU A 205 -15.86 -1.26 -4.14
N LYS A 206 -16.40 -0.43 -5.02
CA LYS A 206 -17.06 -0.83 -6.26
C LYS A 206 -16.78 0.16 -7.38
N ARG A 207 -17.12 -0.23 -8.63
CA ARG A 207 -16.90 0.56 -9.84
C ARG A 207 -17.48 1.97 -9.73
N ASP A 208 -18.70 2.10 -9.21
CA ASP A 208 -19.35 3.41 -9.07
C ASP A 208 -18.54 4.35 -8.16
N ASP A 209 -17.91 3.82 -7.09
CA ASP A 209 -17.06 4.62 -6.21
C ASP A 209 -15.81 5.09 -6.94
N TYR A 210 -15.18 4.19 -7.73
CA TYR A 210 -14.04 4.54 -8.57
C TYR A 210 -14.35 5.65 -9.56
N LEU A 211 -15.44 5.50 -10.32
CA LEU A 211 -15.86 6.51 -11.31
C LEU A 211 -16.21 7.83 -10.63
N ARG A 212 -16.98 7.79 -9.54
CA ARG A 212 -17.36 8.98 -8.77
C ARG A 212 -16.15 9.70 -8.17
N MET A 213 -15.16 8.96 -7.61
CA MET A 213 -13.94 9.59 -7.12
C MET A 213 -13.18 10.31 -8.23
N LYS A 214 -13.02 9.69 -9.41
CA LYS A 214 -12.39 10.32 -10.58
C LYS A 214 -13.13 11.58 -11.03
N GLU A 215 -14.44 11.49 -11.15
CA GLU A 215 -15.29 12.59 -11.61
C GLU A 215 -15.32 13.77 -10.62
N THR A 216 -15.48 13.48 -9.33
CA THR A 216 -15.64 14.55 -8.32
C THR A 216 -14.35 15.22 -7.93
N THR A 217 -13.22 14.49 -7.99
CA THR A 217 -11.93 15.01 -7.52
C THR A 217 -10.96 15.40 -8.62
N GLY A 218 -11.13 14.86 -9.83
CA GLY A 218 -10.20 15.02 -10.94
C GLY A 218 -8.85 14.33 -10.71
N CYS A 219 -8.72 13.42 -9.73
CA CYS A 219 -7.46 12.72 -9.42
C CYS A 219 -7.00 11.87 -10.62
N ASP A 220 -5.69 11.70 -10.77
CA ASP A 220 -5.08 10.99 -11.90
C ASP A 220 -5.15 9.47 -11.75
N GLY A 221 -5.18 8.98 -10.52
CA GLY A 221 -5.30 7.55 -10.20
C GLY A 221 -6.08 7.31 -8.91
N VAL A 222 -6.45 6.05 -8.69
CA VAL A 222 -7.19 5.61 -7.51
C VAL A 222 -6.46 4.47 -6.82
N MET A 223 -6.20 4.64 -5.52
CA MET A 223 -5.54 3.63 -4.69
C MET A 223 -6.58 2.88 -3.85
N VAL A 224 -6.58 1.56 -3.97
CA VAL A 224 -7.50 0.66 -3.28
C VAL A 224 -6.77 -0.05 -2.14
N GLY A 225 -7.31 0.06 -0.93
CA GLY A 225 -6.78 -0.60 0.26
C GLY A 225 -7.65 -1.78 0.71
N ARG A 226 -8.36 -1.61 1.81
CA ARG A 226 -9.13 -2.66 2.51
C ARG A 226 -10.08 -3.47 1.64
N ALA A 227 -10.62 -2.86 0.58
CA ALA A 227 -11.51 -3.54 -0.36
C ALA A 227 -10.80 -4.62 -1.21
N ALA A 228 -9.46 -4.58 -1.32
CA ALA A 228 -8.69 -5.59 -2.01
C ALA A 228 -8.39 -6.83 -1.15
N LEU A 229 -8.52 -6.74 0.18
CA LEU A 229 -8.22 -7.85 1.09
C LEU A 229 -9.22 -9.00 0.91
N GLY A 230 -8.71 -10.17 0.54
CA GLY A 230 -9.51 -11.34 0.18
C GLY A 230 -10.26 -11.20 -1.16
N MET A 231 -10.07 -10.08 -1.85
CA MET A 231 -10.70 -9.77 -3.14
C MET A 231 -9.70 -9.16 -4.14
N PRO A 232 -8.59 -9.82 -4.46
CA PRO A 232 -7.57 -9.26 -5.37
C PRO A 232 -8.13 -8.95 -6.77
N PHE A 233 -9.19 -9.64 -7.19
CA PHE A 233 -9.90 -9.41 -8.43
C PHE A 233 -10.70 -8.08 -8.47
N ILE A 234 -10.73 -7.31 -7.38
CA ILE A 234 -11.38 -6.00 -7.35
C ILE A 234 -10.86 -5.08 -8.46
N PHE A 235 -9.58 -5.19 -8.82
CA PHE A 235 -8.99 -4.37 -9.87
C PHE A 235 -9.57 -4.66 -11.25
N ALA A 236 -9.90 -5.91 -11.57
CA ALA A 236 -10.64 -6.26 -12.79
C ALA A 236 -12.08 -5.72 -12.74
N LYS A 237 -12.75 -5.90 -11.59
CA LYS A 237 -14.13 -5.44 -11.36
C LYS A 237 -14.27 -3.92 -11.49
N LEU A 238 -13.33 -3.14 -10.98
CA LEU A 238 -13.33 -1.68 -11.11
C LEU A 238 -13.15 -1.21 -12.56
N GLN A 239 -12.46 -2.01 -13.41
CA GLN A 239 -12.25 -1.76 -14.82
C GLN A 239 -13.37 -2.30 -15.72
N ASP A 240 -14.39 -2.97 -15.18
CA ASP A 240 -15.43 -3.66 -15.93
C ASP A 240 -14.89 -4.74 -16.88
N LYS A 241 -13.86 -5.42 -16.43
CA LYS A 241 -13.25 -6.51 -17.18
C LYS A 241 -13.79 -7.85 -16.69
N GLU A 242 -13.98 -8.77 -17.62
CA GLU A 242 -14.24 -10.18 -17.29
C GLU A 242 -13.06 -10.74 -16.50
N TYR A 243 -13.35 -11.57 -15.50
CA TYR A 243 -12.37 -12.30 -14.72
C TYR A 243 -12.97 -13.61 -14.22
N GLU A 244 -12.12 -14.62 -14.16
CA GLU A 244 -12.41 -15.84 -13.42
C GLU A 244 -11.65 -15.78 -12.09
N PHE A 245 -12.29 -16.14 -11.02
CA PHE A 245 -11.69 -16.16 -9.68
C PHE A 245 -12.02 -17.45 -8.96
N ASP A 246 -11.02 -18.32 -8.89
CA ASP A 246 -11.01 -19.46 -7.99
C ASP A 246 -10.31 -19.07 -6.69
N VAL A 247 -11.08 -18.98 -5.61
CA VAL A 247 -10.57 -18.54 -4.30
C VAL A 247 -9.54 -19.52 -3.76
N LYS A 248 -9.76 -20.84 -3.94
CA LYS A 248 -8.81 -21.86 -3.50
C LYS A 248 -7.50 -21.78 -4.26
N ALA A 249 -7.55 -21.66 -5.58
CA ALA A 249 -6.36 -21.49 -6.41
C ALA A 249 -5.59 -20.22 -6.05
N ALA A 250 -6.29 -19.11 -5.77
CA ALA A 250 -5.67 -17.86 -5.33
C ALA A 250 -4.97 -18.01 -3.96
N ILE A 251 -5.61 -18.67 -2.99
CA ILE A 251 -5.01 -18.96 -1.68
C ILE A 251 -3.76 -19.84 -1.84
N MET A 252 -3.85 -20.90 -2.66
CA MET A 252 -2.72 -21.82 -2.91
C MET A 252 -1.54 -21.08 -3.54
N LYS A 253 -1.79 -20.23 -4.56
CA LYS A 253 -0.73 -19.42 -5.18
C LYS A 253 -0.12 -18.43 -4.21
N HIS A 254 -0.92 -17.84 -3.32
CA HIS A 254 -0.44 -16.96 -2.27
C HIS A 254 0.54 -17.68 -1.32
N ILE A 255 0.15 -18.88 -0.84
CA ILE A 255 0.99 -19.74 0.02
C ILE A 255 2.28 -20.16 -0.70
N GLU A 256 2.20 -20.54 -1.98
CA GLU A 256 3.35 -20.91 -2.80
C GLU A 256 4.37 -19.77 -2.83
N ILE A 257 3.95 -18.57 -3.19
CA ILE A 257 4.83 -17.39 -3.26
C ILE A 257 5.48 -17.09 -1.90
N LEU A 258 4.71 -17.09 -0.82
CA LEU A 258 5.25 -16.86 0.51
C LEU A 258 6.26 -17.94 0.91
N GLY A 259 5.99 -19.21 0.55
CA GLY A 259 6.85 -20.36 0.87
C GLY A 259 8.21 -20.35 0.17
N GLU A 260 8.38 -19.57 -0.90
CA GLU A 260 9.67 -19.44 -1.61
C GLU A 260 10.73 -18.65 -0.80
N TYR A 261 10.31 -17.80 0.14
CA TYR A 261 11.24 -16.90 0.85
C TYR A 261 11.01 -16.82 2.35
N LEU A 262 9.92 -17.36 2.87
CA LEU A 262 9.60 -17.34 4.30
C LEU A 262 9.63 -18.75 4.91
N PRO A 263 10.05 -18.88 6.17
CA PRO A 263 9.87 -20.11 6.93
C PRO A 263 8.39 -20.48 7.06
N GLU A 264 8.08 -21.77 7.03
CA GLU A 264 6.71 -22.32 7.08
C GLU A 264 5.85 -21.69 8.20
N ARG A 265 6.42 -21.58 9.42
CA ARG A 265 5.73 -20.96 10.55
C ARG A 265 5.31 -19.51 10.27
N THR A 266 6.11 -18.76 9.52
CA THR A 266 5.81 -17.38 9.15
C THR A 266 4.70 -17.35 8.10
N VAL A 267 4.75 -18.22 7.09
CA VAL A 267 3.69 -18.39 6.10
C VAL A 267 2.35 -18.68 6.77
N ILE A 268 2.32 -19.67 7.68
CA ILE A 268 1.10 -20.02 8.43
C ILE A 268 0.55 -18.80 9.18
N ASN A 269 1.41 -18.03 9.87
CA ASN A 269 0.96 -16.87 10.64
C ASN A 269 0.43 -15.73 9.74
N GLN A 270 1.03 -15.48 8.59
CA GLN A 270 0.54 -14.49 7.63
C GLN A 270 -0.80 -14.94 7.01
N MET A 271 -0.91 -16.21 6.63
CA MET A 271 -2.13 -16.76 6.05
C MET A 271 -3.33 -16.75 7.01
N LYS A 272 -3.13 -16.78 8.33
CA LYS A 272 -4.24 -16.64 9.30
C LYS A 272 -5.05 -15.36 9.06
N ALA A 273 -4.37 -14.24 8.87
CA ALA A 273 -5.05 -12.96 8.60
C ALA A 273 -5.68 -12.94 7.20
N GLN A 274 -4.97 -13.44 6.19
CA GLN A 274 -5.43 -13.48 4.80
C GLN A 274 -6.69 -14.35 4.64
N LEU A 275 -6.71 -15.56 5.22
CA LEU A 275 -7.86 -16.46 5.19
C LEU A 275 -9.13 -15.83 5.81
N CYS A 276 -8.99 -15.04 6.87
CA CYS A 276 -10.12 -14.30 7.44
C CYS A 276 -10.77 -13.34 6.42
N PHE A 277 -9.97 -12.74 5.54
CA PHE A 277 -10.48 -11.85 4.49
C PHE A 277 -11.07 -12.63 3.32
N TYR A 278 -10.43 -13.71 2.86
CA TYR A 278 -10.99 -14.59 1.82
C TYR A 278 -12.35 -15.15 2.24
N ALA A 279 -12.52 -15.49 3.53
CA ALA A 279 -13.78 -16.00 4.06
C ALA A 279 -14.85 -14.92 4.33
N LYS A 280 -14.51 -13.62 4.32
CA LYS A 280 -15.38 -12.53 4.81
C LYS A 280 -16.80 -12.54 4.21
N ASN A 281 -16.93 -12.90 2.94
CA ASN A 281 -18.20 -12.89 2.21
C ASN A 281 -18.75 -14.31 1.95
N THR A 282 -18.21 -15.32 2.63
CA THR A 282 -18.68 -16.70 2.52
C THR A 282 -19.68 -17.06 3.63
N ARG A 283 -20.49 -18.10 3.42
CA ARG A 283 -21.40 -18.64 4.44
C ARG A 283 -20.65 -19.20 5.65
N HIS A 284 -19.39 -19.57 5.47
CA HIS A 284 -18.54 -20.22 6.48
C HIS A 284 -17.62 -19.28 7.26
N ALA A 285 -17.78 -17.95 7.14
CA ALA A 285 -16.87 -16.97 7.74
C ALA A 285 -16.64 -17.16 9.27
N LYS A 286 -17.67 -17.61 10.02
CA LYS A 286 -17.54 -17.90 11.47
C LYS A 286 -16.74 -19.18 11.74
N ASP A 287 -17.00 -20.22 10.95
CA ASP A 287 -16.35 -21.53 11.11
C ASP A 287 -14.87 -21.45 10.72
N VAL A 288 -14.56 -20.73 9.63
CA VAL A 288 -13.18 -20.43 9.23
C VAL A 288 -12.43 -19.70 10.34
N ARG A 289 -13.00 -18.64 10.95
CA ARG A 289 -12.33 -17.93 12.05
C ARG A 289 -12.07 -18.83 13.26
N ARG A 290 -13.00 -19.74 13.58
CA ARG A 290 -12.81 -20.73 14.65
C ARG A 290 -11.67 -21.68 14.30
N ALA A 291 -11.68 -22.26 13.11
CA ALA A 291 -10.61 -23.17 12.63
C ALA A 291 -9.23 -22.48 12.61
N ILE A 292 -9.16 -21.21 12.15
CA ILE A 292 -7.93 -20.41 12.15
C ILE A 292 -7.36 -20.21 13.57
N SER A 293 -8.20 -20.11 14.61
CA SER A 293 -7.72 -19.95 16.00
C SER A 293 -6.91 -21.16 16.48
N GLU A 294 -7.18 -22.34 15.92
CA GLU A 294 -6.53 -23.61 16.24
C GLU A 294 -5.38 -23.96 15.27
N LEU A 295 -5.22 -23.21 14.19
CA LEU A 295 -4.24 -23.42 13.13
C LEU A 295 -2.80 -23.31 13.66
N LYS A 296 -2.02 -24.39 13.56
CA LYS A 296 -0.63 -24.47 14.02
C LYS A 296 0.32 -25.05 12.97
N THR A 297 -0.14 -25.96 12.14
CA THR A 297 0.68 -26.70 11.18
C THR A 297 0.24 -26.43 9.75
N ARG A 298 1.09 -26.85 8.79
CA ARG A 298 0.73 -26.83 7.38
C ARG A 298 -0.46 -27.72 7.06
N ASP A 299 -0.54 -28.89 7.69
CA ASP A 299 -1.66 -29.82 7.50
C ASP A 299 -2.99 -29.21 7.98
N ASP A 300 -2.97 -28.48 9.11
CA ASP A 300 -4.15 -27.73 9.56
C ASP A 300 -4.55 -26.65 8.54
N LEU A 301 -3.57 -25.94 7.97
CA LEU A 301 -3.79 -24.92 6.95
C LEU A 301 -4.46 -25.54 5.71
N MET A 302 -3.91 -26.65 5.21
CA MET A 302 -4.45 -27.34 4.04
C MET A 302 -5.85 -27.87 4.29
N ARG A 303 -6.09 -28.48 5.47
CA ARG A 303 -7.44 -28.95 5.87
C ARG A 303 -8.47 -27.81 5.87
N ILE A 304 -8.13 -26.64 6.44
CA ILE A 304 -9.02 -25.48 6.42
C ILE A 304 -9.33 -25.03 5.00
N ILE A 305 -8.32 -25.01 4.12
CA ILE A 305 -8.51 -24.64 2.72
C ILE A 305 -9.41 -25.64 2.02
N ASP A 306 -9.20 -26.94 2.20
CA ASP A 306 -9.99 -27.99 1.56
C ASP A 306 -11.44 -28.02 2.06
N GLU A 307 -11.68 -27.68 3.34
CA GLU A 307 -13.01 -27.73 3.94
C GLU A 307 -13.87 -26.50 3.59
N PHE A 308 -13.25 -25.31 3.47
CA PHE A 308 -14.01 -24.03 3.43
C PHE A 308 -13.89 -23.25 2.13
N PHE A 309 -12.92 -23.59 1.28
CA PHE A 309 -12.60 -22.92 0.00
C PHE A 309 -12.50 -23.90 -1.16
#